data_13ae3a94c413ed6edaab6851feec7504
#
_entry.id   13ae3a94c413ed6edaab6851feec7504
#
_cell.length_a   1.000
_cell.length_b   1.000
_cell.length_c   1.000
_cell.angle_alpha   90.00
_cell.angle_beta   90.00
_cell.angle_gamma   90.00
#
_symmetry.space_group_name_H-M   'P 1'
#
loop_
_entity.id
_entity.type
_entity.pdbx_description
1 polymer ?
#
loop_
_entity_poly.entity_id
_entity_poly.type
_entity_poly.pdbx_seq_one_letter_code
_entity_poly.pdbx_strand_id
1 'polypeptide(L)'
;AWELAALAQRLHEQKQLGQDALSLGANDEGEKVYWLRMPPPPPPFAQQMAQQRKSETTTTAAQLTENVPVLYSQFIQTASLVKRWLLPPNSCTVFAGVALSVDNNFSYYRGRYGLDADTCPAFSVVTEHHEQTLLYLPNDVPEPNMPQYQRHLDDAIVQLVTALDGQLVVLCTSHAALRSSYASVKPLLETRGILVLGHGIDGSPRQLWQTFADQERVVLFGTGTFWDGLEEITRPPACILISRLPMPVLNDPPMAARTEHYSDQLHQVTVPIAALRVRRALNRLVWSSTKRNTVVLFDRRVLSKEYGATVLHTLPRCSQRQGAVSHMPEIILDWLTATGSWD
;
A
#
# COMPACT_ATOMS: atom_id res chain seq x y z
N ALA A 1 27.66 1.23 -35.19
CA ALA A 1 26.49 1.18 -36.08
C ALA A 1 25.22 0.75 -35.30
N TRP A 2 25.28 -0.31 -34.48
CA TRP A 2 24.11 -0.81 -33.72
C TRP A 2 23.64 0.16 -32.61
N GLU A 3 24.57 0.88 -31.96
CA GLU A 3 24.25 1.89 -30.95
C GLU A 3 23.49 3.09 -31.54
N LEU A 4 23.89 3.52 -32.75
CA LEU A 4 23.21 4.60 -33.46
C LEU A 4 21.80 4.17 -33.91
N ALA A 5 21.62 2.90 -34.31
CA ALA A 5 20.32 2.35 -34.66
C ALA A 5 19.41 2.27 -33.44
N ALA A 6 19.91 1.81 -32.28
CA ALA A 6 19.18 1.76 -31.03
C ALA A 6 18.80 3.18 -30.50
N LEU A 7 19.70 4.16 -30.67
CA LEU A 7 19.41 5.55 -30.33
C LEU A 7 18.33 6.15 -31.24
N ALA A 8 18.45 5.89 -32.58
CA ALA A 8 17.45 6.34 -33.56
C ALA A 8 16.06 5.71 -33.29
N GLN A 9 16.02 4.43 -32.91
CA GLN A 9 14.77 3.77 -32.55
C GLN A 9 14.15 4.39 -31.29
N ARG A 10 14.94 4.64 -30.24
CA ARG A 10 14.47 5.32 -29.02
C ARG A 10 13.96 6.72 -29.30
N LEU A 11 14.64 7.47 -30.13
CA LEU A 11 14.22 8.82 -30.55
C LEU A 11 12.93 8.77 -31.38
N HIS A 12 12.77 7.74 -32.22
CA HIS A 12 11.53 7.53 -32.98
C HIS A 12 10.37 7.16 -32.07
N GLU A 13 10.57 6.27 -31.12
CA GLU A 13 9.57 5.89 -30.09
C GLU A 13 9.20 7.11 -29.22
N GLN A 14 10.17 7.91 -28.79
CA GLN A 14 9.90 9.15 -28.04
C GLN A 14 9.16 10.20 -28.88
N LYS A 15 9.48 10.32 -30.15
CA LYS A 15 8.76 11.21 -31.07
C LYS A 15 7.33 10.74 -31.31
N GLN A 16 7.12 9.44 -31.43
CA GLN A 16 5.79 8.87 -31.60
C GLN A 16 4.95 9.01 -30.34
N LEU A 17 5.52 8.74 -29.16
CA LEU A 17 4.89 9.03 -27.86
C LEU A 17 4.58 10.52 -27.67
N GLY A 18 5.48 11.40 -28.12
CA GLY A 18 5.26 12.84 -28.10
C GLY A 18 4.17 13.28 -29.07
N GLN A 19 4.10 12.69 -30.26
CA GLN A 19 3.02 12.94 -31.23
C GLN A 19 1.70 12.37 -30.75
N ASP A 20 1.69 11.18 -30.16
CA ASP A 20 0.49 10.61 -29.52
C ASP A 20 0.02 11.49 -28.37
N ALA A 21 0.93 12.01 -27.54
CA ALA A 21 0.61 12.96 -26.48
C ALA A 21 0.07 14.30 -26.97
N LEU A 22 0.55 14.78 -28.12
CA LEU A 22 0.10 16.02 -28.74
C LEU A 22 -1.17 15.85 -29.59
N SER A 23 -1.40 14.66 -30.13
CA SER A 23 -2.61 14.30 -30.88
C SER A 23 -3.81 14.00 -29.99
N LEU A 24 -3.64 14.03 -28.69
CA LEU A 24 -4.61 13.71 -27.64
C LEU A 24 -5.88 14.54 -27.63
N GLY A 25 -5.91 15.65 -28.33
CA GLY A 25 -7.13 16.43 -28.45
C GLY A 25 -8.07 15.98 -29.60
N ALA A 26 -7.59 15.05 -30.46
CA ALA A 26 -8.30 14.80 -31.72
C ALA A 26 -8.95 13.40 -31.86
N ASN A 27 -8.41 12.35 -31.25
CA ASN A 27 -8.84 10.99 -31.56
C ASN A 27 -8.89 9.98 -30.40
N ASP A 28 -8.51 10.35 -29.18
CA ASP A 28 -8.64 9.45 -28.02
C ASP A 28 -9.91 9.86 -27.26
N GLU A 29 -10.96 9.06 -27.29
CA GLU A 29 -12.26 9.30 -26.65
C GLU A 29 -12.20 9.36 -25.10
N GLY A 30 -11.12 9.96 -24.55
CA GLY A 30 -10.90 10.07 -23.10
C GLY A 30 -10.53 8.74 -22.41
N GLU A 31 -10.06 7.74 -23.17
CA GLU A 31 -9.70 6.42 -22.61
C GLU A 31 -8.39 6.43 -21.82
N LYS A 32 -7.47 7.35 -22.10
CA LYS A 32 -6.16 7.41 -21.47
C LYS A 32 -5.88 8.76 -20.82
N VAL A 33 -5.10 8.75 -19.76
CA VAL A 33 -4.47 9.93 -19.17
C VAL A 33 -2.98 9.89 -19.47
N TYR A 34 -2.41 11.07 -19.73
CA TYR A 34 -1.01 11.26 -20.02
C TYR A 34 -0.43 12.29 -19.08
N TRP A 35 0.78 12.06 -18.58
CA TRP A 35 1.45 13.02 -17.70
C TRP A 35 2.96 12.93 -17.82
N LEU A 36 3.60 14.06 -17.54
CA LEU A 36 5.06 14.15 -17.45
C LEU A 36 5.47 14.04 -15.98
N ARG A 37 6.37 13.13 -15.68
CA ARG A 37 7.04 13.10 -14.38
C ARG A 37 8.42 13.72 -14.53
N MET A 38 8.63 14.82 -13.84
CA MET A 38 9.96 15.42 -13.71
C MET A 38 10.77 14.57 -12.73
N PRO A 39 12.07 14.32 -13.02
CA PRO A 39 12.95 13.70 -12.04
C PRO A 39 13.01 14.58 -10.78
N PRO A 40 13.15 13.97 -9.59
CA PRO A 40 13.36 14.75 -8.39
C PRO A 40 14.62 15.61 -8.52
N PRO A 41 14.63 16.84 -7.97
CA PRO A 41 15.83 17.65 -7.98
C PRO A 41 16.96 16.87 -7.29
N PRO A 42 18.19 16.91 -7.84
CA PRO A 42 19.32 16.21 -7.23
C PRO A 42 19.51 16.71 -5.80
N PRO A 43 19.86 15.82 -4.86
CA PRO A 43 20.06 16.20 -3.47
C PRO A 43 21.12 17.33 -3.35
N PRO A 44 21.03 18.20 -2.34
CA PRO A 44 21.90 19.36 -2.21
C PRO A 44 23.40 19.05 -2.32
N PHE A 45 23.82 17.89 -1.81
CA PHE A 45 25.20 17.40 -1.93
C PHE A 45 25.60 17.11 -3.38
N ALA A 46 24.73 16.51 -4.18
CA ALA A 46 25.00 16.24 -5.60
C ALA A 46 25.04 17.54 -6.43
N GLN A 47 24.27 18.56 -6.05
CA GLN A 47 24.33 19.88 -6.67
C GLN A 47 25.68 20.56 -6.41
N GLN A 48 26.22 20.45 -5.19
CA GLN A 48 27.54 20.98 -4.84
C GLN A 48 28.67 20.26 -5.60
N MET A 49 28.61 18.93 -5.70
CA MET A 49 29.57 18.14 -6.47
C MET A 49 29.50 18.43 -7.99
N ALA A 50 28.32 18.65 -8.54
CA ALA A 50 28.13 19.00 -9.94
C ALA A 50 28.69 20.40 -10.25
N GLN A 51 28.61 21.34 -9.32
CA GLN A 51 29.21 22.66 -9.45
C GLN A 51 30.75 22.61 -9.39
N GLN A 52 31.32 21.71 -8.58
CA GLN A 52 32.79 21.52 -8.52
C GLN A 52 33.35 20.76 -9.72
N ARG A 53 32.54 19.88 -10.37
CA ARG A 53 32.97 19.10 -11.57
C ARG A 53 32.79 19.81 -12.89
N LYS A 54 32.31 21.04 -12.94
CA LYS A 54 32.20 21.83 -14.20
C LYS A 54 33.54 22.17 -14.86
N SER A 55 34.67 21.77 -14.25
CA SER A 55 36.02 21.95 -14.83
C SER A 55 36.59 20.73 -15.56
N GLU A 56 35.90 19.56 -15.53
CA GLU A 56 36.40 18.37 -16.23
C GLU A 56 35.34 17.82 -17.20
N THR A 57 35.63 18.00 -18.46
CA THR A 57 34.84 17.61 -19.62
C THR A 57 34.85 16.09 -19.80
N THR A 58 33.91 15.36 -19.25
CA THR A 58 33.44 14.07 -19.83
C THR A 58 32.10 13.69 -19.19
N THR A 59 31.03 14.14 -19.80
CA THR A 59 29.66 13.74 -19.41
C THR A 59 29.42 12.32 -19.91
N THR A 60 29.50 11.33 -19.05
CA THR A 60 29.19 9.94 -19.40
C THR A 60 27.67 9.81 -19.67
N ALA A 61 27.30 9.06 -20.71
CA ALA A 61 25.90 8.86 -21.14
C ALA A 61 24.94 8.42 -20.00
N ALA A 62 25.46 7.79 -18.95
CA ALA A 62 24.71 7.43 -17.76
C ALA A 62 24.22 8.63 -16.92
N GLN A 63 24.91 9.78 -16.97
CA GLN A 63 24.50 10.99 -16.24
C GLN A 63 23.43 11.81 -16.97
N LEU A 64 23.24 11.59 -18.26
CA LEU A 64 22.22 12.25 -19.07
C LEU A 64 20.82 11.61 -18.84
N THR A 65 20.76 10.38 -18.35
CA THR A 65 19.49 9.67 -18.14
C THR A 65 18.80 10.04 -16.82
N GLU A 66 19.48 10.64 -15.85
CA GLU A 66 18.92 10.95 -14.52
C GLU A 66 18.03 12.20 -14.50
N ASN A 67 18.10 13.08 -15.51
CA ASN A 67 17.39 14.37 -15.54
C ASN A 67 16.40 14.53 -16.70
N VAL A 68 15.99 13.43 -17.33
CA VAL A 68 15.05 13.50 -18.47
C VAL A 68 13.60 13.36 -17.95
N PRO A 69 12.71 14.26 -18.35
CA PRO A 69 11.28 14.10 -18.09
C PRO A 69 10.77 12.80 -18.72
N VAL A 70 10.00 12.03 -17.98
CA VAL A 70 9.39 10.79 -18.46
C VAL A 70 7.93 11.02 -18.75
N LEU A 71 7.49 10.75 -19.98
CA LEU A 71 6.10 10.76 -20.37
C LEU A 71 5.47 9.41 -20.05
N TYR A 72 4.38 9.45 -19.29
CA TYR A 72 3.57 8.29 -18.93
C TYR A 72 2.23 8.36 -19.64
N SER A 73 1.70 7.19 -19.99
CA SER A 73 0.32 7.05 -20.42
C SER A 73 -0.34 5.87 -19.71
N GLN A 74 -1.60 6.00 -19.33
CA GLN A 74 -2.35 4.95 -18.67
C GLN A 74 -3.84 5.02 -19.05
N PHE A 75 -4.47 3.87 -19.25
CA PHE A 75 -5.92 3.79 -19.40
C PHE A 75 -6.63 4.22 -18.12
N ILE A 76 -7.61 5.09 -18.26
CA ILE A 76 -8.44 5.56 -17.15
C ILE A 76 -9.41 4.46 -16.72
N GLN A 77 -10.08 3.84 -17.70
CA GLN A 77 -10.99 2.73 -17.47
C GLN A 77 -10.43 1.44 -18.06
N THR A 78 -10.50 0.36 -17.28
CA THR A 78 -9.96 -0.94 -17.67
C THR A 78 -11.01 -1.89 -18.22
N ALA A 79 -12.30 -1.52 -18.14
CA ALA A 79 -13.42 -2.37 -18.51
C ALA A 79 -13.37 -2.85 -19.98
N SER A 80 -13.07 -1.94 -20.91
CA SER A 80 -12.95 -2.25 -22.35
C SER A 80 -11.79 -3.23 -22.61
N LEU A 81 -10.67 -3.04 -21.93
CA LEU A 81 -9.49 -3.91 -22.04
C LEU A 81 -9.78 -5.31 -21.49
N VAL A 82 -10.43 -5.39 -20.33
CA VAL A 82 -10.81 -6.66 -19.71
C VAL A 82 -11.74 -7.44 -20.63
N LYS A 83 -12.79 -6.79 -21.15
CA LYS A 83 -13.71 -7.41 -22.13
C LYS A 83 -12.98 -7.93 -23.37
N ARG A 84 -12.06 -7.14 -23.91
CA ARG A 84 -11.35 -7.49 -25.14
C ARG A 84 -10.32 -8.61 -24.96
N TRP A 85 -9.57 -8.60 -23.85
CA TRP A 85 -8.39 -9.44 -23.69
C TRP A 85 -8.58 -10.60 -22.72
N LEU A 86 -9.45 -10.46 -21.70
CA LEU A 86 -9.66 -11.48 -20.68
C LEU A 86 -11.00 -12.20 -20.80
N LEU A 87 -11.96 -11.64 -21.56
CA LEU A 87 -13.29 -12.22 -21.73
C LEU A 87 -13.61 -12.44 -23.23
N PRO A 88 -12.74 -13.13 -23.99
CA PRO A 88 -13.04 -13.40 -25.39
C PRO A 88 -14.26 -14.31 -25.52
N PRO A 89 -15.01 -14.21 -26.63
CA PRO A 89 -16.14 -15.09 -26.90
C PRO A 89 -15.75 -16.57 -26.79
N ASN A 90 -16.66 -17.39 -26.27
CA ASN A 90 -16.46 -18.83 -26.09
C ASN A 90 -15.36 -19.24 -25.07
N SER A 91 -15.00 -18.36 -24.14
CA SER A 91 -14.10 -18.66 -23.03
C SER A 91 -14.83 -18.61 -21.70
N CYS A 92 -14.32 -19.38 -20.72
CA CYS A 92 -14.74 -19.27 -19.33
C CYS A 92 -13.60 -18.65 -18.53
N THR A 93 -13.87 -17.50 -17.86
CA THR A 93 -12.90 -16.84 -17.02
C THR A 93 -13.39 -16.82 -15.58
N VAL A 94 -12.54 -17.24 -14.65
CA VAL A 94 -12.82 -17.23 -13.22
C VAL A 94 -11.92 -16.22 -12.53
N PHE A 95 -12.53 -15.26 -11.83
CA PHE A 95 -11.82 -14.32 -10.97
C PHE A 95 -11.89 -14.82 -9.53
N ALA A 96 -10.74 -15.16 -8.97
CA ALA A 96 -10.63 -15.60 -7.58
C ALA A 96 -9.68 -14.71 -6.79
N GLY A 97 -10.02 -14.38 -5.55
CA GLY A 97 -9.17 -13.58 -4.69
C GLY A 97 -9.84 -13.15 -3.40
N VAL A 98 -9.03 -12.70 -2.46
CA VAL A 98 -9.46 -12.32 -1.10
C VAL A 98 -10.05 -10.90 -1.01
N ALA A 99 -9.91 -10.09 -2.05
CA ALA A 99 -10.28 -8.67 -2.05
C ALA A 99 -11.10 -8.28 -3.28
N LEU A 100 -12.18 -9.02 -3.54
CA LEU A 100 -13.09 -8.80 -4.68
C LEU A 100 -14.41 -8.11 -4.28
N SER A 101 -14.78 -8.14 -2.99
CA SER A 101 -16.01 -7.52 -2.50
C SER A 101 -15.73 -6.39 -1.50
N VAL A 102 -16.52 -5.34 -1.57
CA VAL A 102 -16.57 -4.22 -0.62
C VAL A 102 -17.93 -4.27 0.06
N ASP A 103 -17.96 -4.26 1.40
CA ASP A 103 -19.19 -4.36 2.20
C ASP A 103 -20.09 -5.53 1.73
N ASN A 104 -19.48 -6.71 1.51
CA ASN A 104 -20.09 -7.92 0.97
C ASN A 104 -20.72 -7.77 -0.43
N ASN A 105 -20.42 -6.71 -1.15
CA ASN A 105 -20.94 -6.40 -2.47
C ASN A 105 -19.82 -6.42 -3.53
N PHE A 106 -20.09 -6.99 -4.69
CA PHE A 106 -19.15 -7.10 -5.80
C PHE A 106 -19.28 -5.97 -6.83
N SER A 107 -20.21 -5.01 -6.64
CA SER A 107 -20.48 -3.97 -7.63
C SER A 107 -19.27 -3.09 -7.91
N TYR A 108 -18.44 -2.78 -6.92
CA TYR A 108 -17.19 -2.04 -7.12
C TYR A 108 -16.24 -2.79 -8.08
N TYR A 109 -16.06 -4.09 -7.88
CA TYR A 109 -15.20 -4.91 -8.72
C TYR A 109 -15.78 -5.06 -10.13
N ARG A 110 -17.08 -5.37 -10.23
CA ARG A 110 -17.79 -5.48 -11.50
C ARG A 110 -17.72 -4.19 -12.31
N GLY A 111 -18.03 -3.06 -11.69
CA GLY A 111 -17.96 -1.75 -12.36
C GLY A 111 -16.55 -1.43 -12.87
N ARG A 112 -15.53 -1.73 -12.08
CA ARG A 112 -14.14 -1.48 -12.46
C ARG A 112 -13.67 -2.31 -13.66
N TYR A 113 -14.14 -3.54 -13.79
CA TYR A 113 -13.73 -4.47 -14.85
C TYR A 113 -14.80 -4.68 -15.92
N GLY A 114 -15.91 -3.96 -15.85
CA GLY A 114 -16.99 -4.04 -16.82
C GLY A 114 -17.69 -5.39 -16.85
N LEU A 115 -17.79 -6.06 -15.71
CA LEU A 115 -18.43 -7.35 -15.57
C LEU A 115 -19.93 -7.18 -15.34
N ASP A 116 -20.74 -7.91 -16.11
CA ASP A 116 -22.18 -7.92 -15.96
C ASP A 116 -22.57 -8.88 -14.81
N ALA A 117 -23.51 -8.47 -13.98
CA ALA A 117 -24.00 -9.27 -12.87
C ALA A 117 -24.74 -10.54 -13.31
N ASP A 118 -25.46 -10.47 -14.42
CA ASP A 118 -26.27 -11.58 -14.93
C ASP A 118 -25.40 -12.67 -15.58
N THR A 119 -24.29 -12.26 -16.21
CA THR A 119 -23.36 -13.18 -16.90
C THR A 119 -22.15 -13.59 -16.05
N CYS A 120 -21.87 -12.86 -14.97
CA CYS A 120 -20.76 -13.13 -14.06
C CYS A 120 -21.27 -13.29 -12.61
N PRO A 121 -21.80 -14.47 -12.25
CA PRO A 121 -22.20 -14.74 -10.88
C PRO A 121 -21.01 -14.64 -9.93
N ALA A 122 -21.26 -14.19 -8.69
CA ALA A 122 -20.21 -14.01 -7.68
C ALA A 122 -20.60 -14.69 -6.38
N PHE A 123 -19.63 -15.36 -5.78
CA PHE A 123 -19.79 -16.10 -4.54
C PHE A 123 -18.75 -15.67 -3.52
N SER A 124 -19.14 -15.59 -2.26
CA SER A 124 -18.24 -15.37 -1.14
C SER A 124 -18.12 -16.66 -0.33
N VAL A 125 -16.89 -17.10 -0.12
CA VAL A 125 -16.59 -18.24 0.76
C VAL A 125 -16.04 -17.67 2.06
N VAL A 126 -16.65 -18.02 3.17
CA VAL A 126 -16.20 -17.66 4.51
C VAL A 126 -15.26 -18.75 5.00
N THR A 127 -14.07 -18.38 5.43
CA THR A 127 -13.11 -19.32 6.02
C THR A 127 -13.28 -19.38 7.55
N GLU A 128 -13.05 -20.54 8.16
CA GLU A 128 -13.29 -20.77 9.59
C GLU A 128 -12.19 -20.24 10.53
N HIS A 129 -11.09 -19.69 9.99
CA HIS A 129 -9.93 -19.30 10.78
C HIS A 129 -9.99 -17.89 11.40
N HIS A 130 -11.19 -17.34 11.53
CA HIS A 130 -11.38 -15.95 11.98
C HIS A 130 -11.09 -15.72 13.47
N GLU A 131 -11.22 -16.77 14.27
CA GLU A 131 -11.09 -16.70 15.73
C GLU A 131 -9.63 -16.48 16.20
N GLN A 132 -8.66 -16.57 15.30
CA GLN A 132 -7.25 -16.43 15.62
C GLN A 132 -6.70 -15.03 15.39
N THR A 133 -7.48 -14.14 14.80
CA THR A 133 -7.05 -12.77 14.49
C THR A 133 -7.82 -11.75 15.30
N LEU A 134 -7.11 -10.89 16.04
CA LEU A 134 -7.66 -9.74 16.72
C LEU A 134 -7.45 -8.47 15.88
N LEU A 135 -8.51 -7.75 15.59
CA LEU A 135 -8.45 -6.37 15.12
C LEU A 135 -8.61 -5.42 16.30
N TYR A 136 -7.57 -4.68 16.61
CA TYR A 136 -7.58 -3.66 17.65
C TYR A 136 -7.76 -2.26 17.04
N LEU A 137 -8.72 -1.50 17.56
CA LEU A 137 -9.08 -0.16 17.08
C LEU A 137 -8.89 0.86 18.22
N PRO A 138 -7.76 1.58 18.26
CA PRO A 138 -7.56 2.63 19.24
C PRO A 138 -8.60 3.76 19.08
N ASN A 139 -9.25 4.16 20.16
CA ASN A 139 -10.35 5.14 20.13
C ASN A 139 -9.97 6.54 20.66
N ASP A 140 -8.80 6.67 21.31
CA ASP A 140 -8.29 7.90 21.92
C ASP A 140 -7.14 8.55 21.13
N VAL A 141 -6.89 8.08 19.90
CA VAL A 141 -5.85 8.65 19.02
C VAL A 141 -6.34 9.90 18.31
N PRO A 142 -5.47 10.88 18.05
CA PRO A 142 -5.81 12.03 17.21
C PRO A 142 -6.07 11.59 15.76
N GLU A 143 -6.82 12.39 15.00
CA GLU A 143 -6.95 12.15 13.56
C GLU A 143 -5.60 12.33 12.82
N PRO A 144 -5.35 11.61 11.71
CA PRO A 144 -4.07 11.62 11.01
C PRO A 144 -3.58 12.96 10.49
N ASN A 145 -4.44 13.95 10.37
CA ASN A 145 -4.11 15.33 9.95
C ASN A 145 -3.70 16.25 11.13
N MET A 146 -3.83 15.77 12.37
CA MET A 146 -3.48 16.55 13.55
C MET A 146 -1.97 16.53 13.81
N PRO A 147 -1.36 17.65 14.26
CA PRO A 147 0.09 17.75 14.44
C PRO A 147 0.68 16.71 15.40
N GLN A 148 -0.05 16.35 16.47
CA GLN A 148 0.39 15.38 17.46
C GLN A 148 0.28 13.92 17.02
N TYR A 149 -0.39 13.64 15.90
CA TYR A 149 -0.64 12.26 15.42
C TYR A 149 0.63 11.44 15.29
N GLN A 150 1.66 12.00 14.66
CA GLN A 150 2.92 11.30 14.44
C GLN A 150 3.58 10.86 15.74
N ARG A 151 3.60 11.74 16.74
CA ARG A 151 4.16 11.43 18.06
C ARG A 151 3.38 10.31 18.76
N HIS A 152 2.04 10.38 18.76
CA HIS A 152 1.21 9.32 19.36
C HIS A 152 1.43 7.97 18.67
N LEU A 153 1.60 7.97 17.34
CA LEU A 153 1.91 6.78 16.59
C LEU A 153 3.27 6.19 16.98
N ASP A 154 4.30 7.02 17.05
CA ASP A 154 5.66 6.60 17.39
C ASP A 154 5.73 6.06 18.83
N ASP A 155 5.09 6.73 19.79
CA ASP A 155 4.98 6.29 21.18
C ASP A 155 4.24 4.94 21.29
N ALA A 156 3.14 4.77 20.53
CA ALA A 156 2.38 3.52 20.49
C ALA A 156 3.19 2.37 19.88
N ILE A 157 3.97 2.64 18.82
CA ILE A 157 4.87 1.64 18.22
C ILE A 157 5.91 1.18 19.25
N VAL A 158 6.56 2.11 19.95
CA VAL A 158 7.57 1.77 20.96
C VAL A 158 6.97 0.93 22.09
N GLN A 159 5.80 1.31 22.61
CA GLN A 159 5.10 0.55 23.64
C GLN A 159 4.75 -0.87 23.18
N LEU A 160 4.18 -0.99 21.99
CA LEU A 160 3.76 -2.26 21.43
C LEU A 160 4.94 -3.18 21.13
N VAL A 161 5.99 -2.68 20.46
CA VAL A 161 7.20 -3.45 20.16
C VAL A 161 7.90 -3.91 21.42
N THR A 162 7.91 -3.07 22.47
CA THR A 162 8.51 -3.43 23.77
C THR A 162 7.72 -4.55 24.45
N ALA A 163 6.39 -4.50 24.41
CA ALA A 163 5.55 -5.52 25.01
C ALA A 163 5.62 -6.86 24.26
N LEU A 164 5.73 -6.82 22.93
CA LEU A 164 5.82 -8.01 22.08
C LEU A 164 7.25 -8.56 21.93
N ASP A 165 8.23 -7.88 22.48
CA ASP A 165 9.67 -8.19 22.30
C ASP A 165 10.09 -8.28 20.81
N GLY A 166 9.48 -7.48 19.94
CA GLY A 166 9.68 -7.46 18.49
C GLY A 166 8.48 -8.00 17.71
N GLN A 167 8.74 -8.64 16.56
CA GLN A 167 7.74 -9.31 15.68
C GLN A 167 6.57 -8.42 15.24
N LEU A 168 6.85 -7.13 15.03
CA LEU A 168 5.89 -6.14 14.55
C LEU A 168 6.22 -5.70 13.12
N VAL A 169 5.20 -5.64 12.27
CA VAL A 169 5.26 -4.97 10.98
C VAL A 169 4.44 -3.69 11.03
N VAL A 170 5.04 -2.55 10.68
CA VAL A 170 4.37 -1.26 10.61
C VAL A 170 4.15 -0.88 9.16
N LEU A 171 2.89 -0.81 8.74
CA LEU A 171 2.50 -0.42 7.40
C LEU A 171 2.19 1.08 7.36
N CYS A 172 3.09 1.83 6.72
CA CYS A 172 2.94 3.26 6.49
C CYS A 172 2.29 3.55 5.13
N THR A 173 1.65 4.71 5.00
CA THR A 173 1.02 5.15 3.74
C THR A 173 1.93 5.98 2.85
N SER A 174 3.09 6.41 3.34
CA SER A 174 4.08 7.17 2.58
C SER A 174 5.50 6.94 3.07
N HIS A 175 6.48 7.13 2.18
CA HIS A 175 7.90 7.09 2.54
C HIS A 175 8.29 8.20 3.54
N ALA A 176 7.64 9.35 3.51
CA ALA A 176 7.90 10.43 4.46
C ALA A 176 7.48 10.03 5.89
N ALA A 177 6.27 9.46 6.04
CA ALA A 177 5.78 8.96 7.33
C ALA A 177 6.66 7.81 7.85
N LEU A 178 7.04 6.87 6.96
CA LEU A 178 7.96 5.78 7.32
C LEU A 178 9.28 6.31 7.86
N ARG A 179 9.94 7.21 7.14
CA ARG A 179 11.24 7.79 7.55
C ARG A 179 11.15 8.53 8.87
N SER A 180 10.04 9.26 9.08
CA SER A 180 9.80 9.99 10.33
C SER A 180 9.70 9.02 11.51
N SER A 181 8.82 8.01 11.45
CA SER A 181 8.70 6.99 12.50
C SER A 181 9.98 6.20 12.69
N TYR A 182 10.63 5.77 11.59
CA TYR A 182 11.88 5.03 11.65
C TYR A 182 12.97 5.81 12.42
N ALA A 183 13.17 7.09 12.09
CA ALA A 183 14.17 7.92 12.74
C ALA A 183 13.87 8.17 14.24
N SER A 184 12.58 8.31 14.59
CA SER A 184 12.13 8.53 15.96
C SER A 184 12.25 7.25 16.81
N VAL A 185 11.88 6.10 16.26
CA VAL A 185 11.71 4.84 17.00
C VAL A 185 13.02 4.04 17.09
N LYS A 186 13.86 4.06 16.06
CA LYS A 186 15.09 3.27 15.95
C LYS A 186 16.02 3.42 17.14
N PRO A 187 16.42 4.62 17.58
CA PRO A 187 17.35 4.77 18.72
C PRO A 187 16.82 4.16 20.01
N LEU A 188 15.48 4.23 20.21
CA LEU A 188 14.82 3.75 21.43
C LEU A 188 14.74 2.22 21.47
N LEU A 189 14.57 1.57 20.32
CA LEU A 189 14.43 0.11 20.24
C LEU A 189 15.78 -0.59 20.13
N GLU A 190 16.76 -0.01 19.42
CA GLU A 190 18.10 -0.60 19.33
C GLU A 190 18.82 -0.65 20.68
N THR A 191 18.60 0.33 21.58
CA THR A 191 19.11 0.26 22.97
C THR A 191 18.54 -0.92 23.76
N ARG A 192 17.41 -1.47 23.32
CA ARG A 192 16.76 -2.66 23.89
C ARG A 192 17.11 -3.94 23.13
N GLY A 193 18.04 -3.88 22.16
CA GLY A 193 18.44 -5.01 21.33
C GLY A 193 17.39 -5.47 20.34
N ILE A 194 16.48 -4.58 19.91
CA ILE A 194 15.46 -4.86 18.89
C ILE A 194 15.91 -4.25 17.57
N LEU A 195 16.04 -5.08 16.55
CA LEU A 195 16.45 -4.66 15.21
C LEU A 195 15.33 -3.85 14.54
N VAL A 196 15.67 -2.69 13.98
CA VAL A 196 14.71 -1.83 13.26
C VAL A 196 15.08 -1.79 11.79
N LEU A 197 14.15 -2.24 10.94
CA LEU A 197 14.30 -2.32 9.50
C LEU A 197 13.32 -1.35 8.79
N GLY A 198 13.78 -0.65 7.76
CA GLY A 198 12.98 0.30 6.98
C GLY A 198 13.06 0.07 5.48
N HIS A 199 11.90 -0.04 4.82
CA HIS A 199 11.80 -0.12 3.37
C HIS A 199 12.41 1.11 2.69
N GLY A 200 13.36 0.88 1.77
CA GLY A 200 14.10 1.93 1.07
C GLY A 200 15.14 2.65 1.94
N ILE A 201 15.49 2.06 3.09
CA ILE A 201 16.56 2.50 3.99
C ILE A 201 17.57 1.36 4.16
N ASP A 202 17.13 0.19 4.62
CA ASP A 202 17.99 -0.93 5.00
C ASP A 202 18.03 -2.07 3.95
N GLY A 203 17.28 -1.97 2.88
CA GLY A 203 17.31 -2.96 1.80
C GLY A 203 16.08 -3.03 0.91
N SER A 204 16.10 -3.98 0.00
CA SER A 204 14.97 -4.31 -0.87
C SER A 204 13.86 -5.05 -0.11
N PRO A 205 12.60 -5.01 -0.56
CA PRO A 205 11.48 -5.71 0.09
C PRO A 205 11.79 -7.19 0.39
N ARG A 206 12.32 -7.92 -0.57
CA ARG A 206 12.65 -9.33 -0.42
C ARG A 206 13.70 -9.59 0.67
N GLN A 207 14.78 -8.78 0.70
CA GLN A 207 15.82 -8.89 1.72
C GLN A 207 15.27 -8.59 3.12
N LEU A 208 14.43 -7.57 3.23
CA LEU A 208 13.81 -7.16 4.49
C LEU A 208 12.86 -8.23 5.03
N TRP A 209 12.06 -8.88 4.18
CA TRP A 209 11.21 -10.00 4.59
C TRP A 209 12.02 -11.21 5.04
N GLN A 210 13.12 -11.52 4.37
CA GLN A 210 14.01 -12.59 4.77
C GLN A 210 14.64 -12.28 6.12
N THR A 211 15.22 -11.10 6.31
CA THR A 211 15.80 -10.68 7.60
C THR A 211 14.75 -10.70 8.72
N PHE A 212 13.52 -10.26 8.44
CA PHE A 212 12.42 -10.31 9.40
C PHE A 212 12.07 -11.75 9.81
N ALA A 213 12.11 -12.69 8.88
CA ALA A 213 11.82 -14.10 9.15
C ALA A 213 12.92 -14.77 10.01
N ASP A 214 14.17 -14.37 9.79
CA ASP A 214 15.35 -14.94 10.47
C ASP A 214 15.58 -14.35 11.87
N GLN A 215 15.01 -13.18 12.17
CA GLN A 215 15.20 -12.48 13.45
C GLN A 215 13.95 -12.60 14.34
N GLU A 216 14.16 -12.83 15.64
CA GLU A 216 13.05 -12.88 16.61
C GLU A 216 12.67 -11.49 17.11
N ARG A 217 13.68 -10.65 17.40
CA ARG A 217 13.50 -9.30 17.96
C ARG A 217 13.67 -8.25 16.89
N VAL A 218 12.63 -8.06 16.09
CA VAL A 218 12.67 -7.20 14.91
C VAL A 218 11.37 -6.44 14.72
N VAL A 219 11.47 -5.19 14.26
CA VAL A 219 10.36 -4.40 13.74
C VAL A 219 10.68 -3.98 12.31
N LEU A 220 9.69 -4.11 11.42
CA LEU A 220 9.81 -3.81 10.00
C LEU A 220 8.83 -2.72 9.58
N PHE A 221 9.35 -1.61 9.09
CA PHE A 221 8.55 -0.52 8.51
C PHE A 221 8.46 -0.68 7.00
N GLY A 222 7.23 -0.82 6.48
CA GLY A 222 6.95 -0.96 5.06
C GLY A 222 5.98 0.11 4.53
N THR A 223 6.11 0.45 3.24
CA THR A 223 5.16 1.32 2.53
C THR A 223 5.12 0.99 1.04
N GLY A 224 4.14 1.49 0.30
CA GLY A 224 4.02 1.29 -1.14
C GLY A 224 3.90 -0.19 -1.50
N THR A 225 4.92 -0.75 -2.15
CA THR A 225 4.96 -2.15 -2.59
C THR A 225 4.88 -3.17 -1.46
N PHE A 226 5.18 -2.79 -0.21
CA PHE A 226 4.98 -3.68 0.93
C PHE A 226 3.51 -4.05 1.18
N TRP A 227 2.57 -3.16 0.84
CA TRP A 227 1.14 -3.47 0.94
C TRP A 227 0.71 -4.58 -0.04
N ASP A 228 1.36 -4.64 -1.19
CA ASP A 228 1.07 -5.63 -2.23
C ASP A 228 1.95 -6.89 -2.07
N GLY A 229 3.14 -6.75 -1.47
CA GLY A 229 4.12 -7.82 -1.22
C GLY A 229 3.94 -8.60 0.08
N LEU A 230 2.84 -8.40 0.82
CA LEU A 230 2.53 -9.19 2.03
C LEU A 230 2.40 -10.71 1.74
N GLU A 231 2.22 -11.09 0.49
CA GLU A 231 2.17 -12.49 0.05
C GLU A 231 3.53 -13.20 0.12
N GLU A 232 4.63 -12.45 0.14
CA GLU A 232 5.99 -12.97 0.25
C GLU A 232 6.42 -13.33 1.67
N ILE A 233 5.57 -13.05 2.67
CA ILE A 233 5.88 -13.33 4.08
C ILE A 233 5.93 -14.84 4.30
N THR A 234 7.10 -15.35 4.63
CA THR A 234 7.30 -16.76 4.98
C THR A 234 7.00 -17.05 6.46
N ARG A 235 7.27 -16.09 7.35
CA ARG A 235 6.94 -16.13 8.77
C ARG A 235 5.97 -15.00 9.10
N PRO A 236 4.70 -15.30 9.44
CA PRO A 236 3.74 -14.26 9.79
C PRO A 236 4.19 -13.50 11.04
N PRO A 237 4.07 -12.15 11.05
CA PRO A 237 4.33 -11.35 12.24
C PRO A 237 3.28 -11.64 13.33
N ALA A 238 3.65 -11.46 14.59
CA ALA A 238 2.68 -11.52 15.68
C ALA A 238 1.67 -10.37 15.59
N CYS A 239 2.12 -9.21 15.11
CA CYS A 239 1.28 -8.03 14.95
C CYS A 239 1.60 -7.26 13.68
N ILE A 240 0.56 -6.76 12.99
CA ILE A 240 0.66 -5.72 11.96
C ILE A 240 0.01 -4.45 12.48
N LEU A 241 0.75 -3.34 12.49
CA LEU A 241 0.21 -2.03 12.78
C LEU A 241 0.05 -1.25 11.48
N ILE A 242 -1.19 -0.92 11.13
CA ILE A 242 -1.54 -0.06 10.00
C ILE A 242 -1.62 1.37 10.53
N SER A 243 -0.66 2.21 10.15
CA SER A 243 -0.56 3.56 10.67
C SER A 243 -1.76 4.44 10.32
N ARG A 244 -2.26 4.34 9.09
CA ARG A 244 -3.42 5.09 8.58
C ARG A 244 -4.18 4.25 7.58
N LEU A 245 -5.46 4.55 7.38
CA LEU A 245 -6.20 4.02 6.24
C LEU A 245 -5.45 4.35 4.94
N PRO A 246 -5.14 3.34 4.10
CA PRO A 246 -4.34 3.51 2.88
C PRO A 246 -5.17 4.13 1.75
N MET A 247 -5.67 5.34 1.98
CA MET A 247 -6.42 6.10 0.99
C MET A 247 -5.53 6.40 -0.22
N PRO A 248 -6.04 6.27 -1.45
CA PRO A 248 -5.28 6.62 -2.64
C PRO A 248 -4.99 8.12 -2.68
N VAL A 249 -3.88 8.49 -3.33
CA VAL A 249 -3.52 9.90 -3.55
C VAL A 249 -4.34 10.43 -4.72
N LEU A 250 -5.31 11.31 -4.45
CA LEU A 250 -6.22 11.84 -5.48
C LEU A 250 -5.52 12.74 -6.50
N ASN A 251 -4.39 13.34 -6.14
CA ASN A 251 -3.60 14.18 -7.04
C ASN A 251 -2.68 13.38 -7.99
N ASP A 252 -2.62 12.05 -7.86
CA ASP A 252 -1.93 11.21 -8.83
C ASP A 252 -2.70 11.22 -10.15
N PRO A 253 -2.08 11.58 -11.29
CA PRO A 253 -2.80 11.83 -12.53
C PRO A 253 -3.76 10.72 -12.98
N PRO A 254 -3.40 9.42 -12.90
CA PRO A 254 -4.32 8.34 -13.20
C PRO A 254 -5.51 8.26 -12.24
N MET A 255 -5.28 8.59 -10.97
CA MET A 255 -6.35 8.57 -9.97
C MET A 255 -7.28 9.76 -10.14
N ALA A 256 -6.73 10.96 -10.37
CA ALA A 256 -7.49 12.17 -10.64
C ALA A 256 -8.42 11.96 -11.85
N ALA A 257 -7.86 11.56 -13.00
CA ALA A 257 -8.62 11.30 -14.22
C ALA A 257 -9.73 10.24 -14.01
N ARG A 258 -9.45 9.20 -13.23
CA ARG A 258 -10.45 8.15 -12.92
C ARG A 258 -11.58 8.69 -12.03
N THR A 259 -11.23 9.49 -11.02
CA THR A 259 -12.22 9.98 -10.06
C THR A 259 -13.13 11.06 -10.62
N GLU A 260 -12.72 11.78 -11.68
CA GLU A 260 -13.56 12.77 -12.38
C GLU A 260 -14.88 12.20 -12.90
N HIS A 261 -14.92 10.89 -13.19
CA HIS A 261 -16.13 10.21 -13.70
C HIS A 261 -17.14 9.84 -12.60
N TYR A 262 -16.83 10.09 -11.34
CA TYR A 262 -17.68 9.71 -10.20
C TYR A 262 -18.21 10.94 -9.48
N SER A 263 -19.51 10.96 -9.23
CA SER A 263 -20.18 12.03 -8.48
C SER A 263 -19.78 12.05 -7.00
N ASP A 264 -19.52 10.87 -6.43
CA ASP A 264 -19.04 10.68 -5.07
C ASP A 264 -17.71 9.91 -5.08
N GLN A 265 -16.62 10.65 -5.26
CA GLN A 265 -15.26 10.10 -5.34
C GLN A 265 -14.85 9.38 -4.04
N LEU A 266 -15.34 9.85 -2.90
CA LEU A 266 -15.01 9.27 -1.60
C LEU A 266 -15.57 7.85 -1.48
N HIS A 267 -16.88 7.69 -1.58
CA HIS A 267 -17.54 6.42 -1.33
C HIS A 267 -17.46 5.44 -2.51
N GLN A 268 -17.42 5.95 -3.74
CA GLN A 268 -17.38 5.09 -4.93
C GLN A 268 -15.98 4.62 -5.33
N VAL A 269 -14.91 5.35 -4.92
CA VAL A 269 -13.54 5.02 -5.35
C VAL A 269 -12.58 4.92 -4.17
N THR A 270 -12.46 5.98 -3.35
CA THR A 270 -11.39 6.11 -2.34
C THR A 270 -11.55 5.11 -1.21
N VAL A 271 -12.73 5.03 -0.61
CA VAL A 271 -13.05 4.11 0.49
C VAL A 271 -12.96 2.66 0.05
N PRO A 272 -13.53 2.23 -1.08
CA PRO A 272 -13.35 0.87 -1.60
C PRO A 272 -11.89 0.45 -1.76
N ILE A 273 -11.04 1.30 -2.34
CA ILE A 273 -9.61 1.01 -2.50
C ILE A 273 -8.94 0.83 -1.15
N ALA A 274 -9.19 1.74 -0.20
CA ALA A 274 -8.61 1.67 1.15
C ALA A 274 -9.05 0.41 1.89
N ALA A 275 -10.36 0.11 1.88
CA ALA A 275 -10.92 -1.07 2.52
C ALA A 275 -10.36 -2.38 1.97
N LEU A 276 -10.25 -2.50 0.64
CA LEU A 276 -9.67 -3.67 -0.01
C LEU A 276 -8.18 -3.85 0.30
N ARG A 277 -7.42 -2.77 0.46
CA ARG A 277 -6.01 -2.84 0.88
C ARG A 277 -5.89 -3.33 2.32
N VAL A 278 -6.68 -2.80 3.24
CA VAL A 278 -6.71 -3.29 4.64
C VAL A 278 -7.15 -4.75 4.68
N ARG A 279 -8.18 -5.13 3.91
CA ARG A 279 -8.64 -6.52 3.82
C ARG A 279 -7.53 -7.47 3.37
N ARG A 280 -6.70 -7.10 2.38
CA ARG A 280 -5.55 -7.92 1.95
C ARG A 280 -4.56 -8.13 3.07
N ALA A 281 -4.24 -7.07 3.82
CA ALA A 281 -3.32 -7.16 4.96
C ALA A 281 -3.84 -8.10 6.05
N LEU A 282 -5.13 -7.99 6.42
CA LEU A 282 -5.74 -8.89 7.39
C LEU A 282 -5.79 -10.34 6.89
N ASN A 283 -6.25 -10.56 5.66
CA ASN A 283 -6.37 -11.90 5.10
C ASN A 283 -5.04 -12.64 5.10
N ARG A 284 -3.93 -11.94 4.90
CA ARG A 284 -2.62 -12.57 4.93
C ARG A 284 -2.30 -13.18 6.28
N LEU A 285 -2.66 -12.53 7.36
CA LEU A 285 -2.49 -13.07 8.72
C LEU A 285 -3.46 -14.21 8.99
N VAL A 286 -4.73 -14.03 8.64
CA VAL A 286 -5.78 -15.04 8.84
C VAL A 286 -5.45 -16.37 8.16
N TRP A 287 -4.89 -16.33 6.93
CA TRP A 287 -4.64 -17.55 6.14
C TRP A 287 -3.33 -18.25 6.45
N SER A 288 -2.35 -17.56 7.02
CA SER A 288 -1.00 -18.11 7.19
C SER A 288 -0.68 -18.61 8.58
N SER A 289 -1.56 -18.39 9.56
CA SER A 289 -1.22 -18.61 10.97
C SER A 289 -2.08 -19.70 11.61
N THR A 290 -1.42 -20.73 12.11
CA THR A 290 -1.95 -21.64 13.14
C THR A 290 -1.86 -21.01 14.54
N LYS A 291 -1.29 -19.81 14.65
CA LYS A 291 -1.09 -19.06 15.90
C LYS A 291 -1.95 -17.81 15.88
N ARG A 292 -2.31 -17.32 17.04
CA ARG A 292 -2.99 -16.05 17.20
C ARG A 292 -2.11 -14.90 16.70
N ASN A 293 -2.75 -13.93 16.09
CA ASN A 293 -2.12 -12.73 15.56
C ASN A 293 -3.02 -11.52 15.76
N THR A 294 -2.46 -10.34 15.56
CA THR A 294 -3.19 -9.08 15.77
C THR A 294 -2.96 -8.11 14.64
N VAL A 295 -3.98 -7.35 14.29
CA VAL A 295 -3.88 -6.16 13.46
C VAL A 295 -4.33 -4.96 14.27
N VAL A 296 -3.50 -3.94 14.34
CA VAL A 296 -3.85 -2.64 14.90
C VAL A 296 -4.13 -1.68 13.74
N LEU A 297 -5.34 -1.15 13.66
CA LEU A 297 -5.67 -0.09 12.71
C LEU A 297 -5.64 1.25 13.45
N PHE A 298 -4.50 1.93 13.38
CA PHE A 298 -4.21 3.16 14.12
C PHE A 298 -4.75 4.40 13.39
N ASP A 299 -6.06 4.38 13.11
CA ASP A 299 -6.74 5.47 12.42
C ASP A 299 -8.16 5.66 12.96
N ARG A 300 -8.33 6.67 13.81
CA ARG A 300 -9.62 6.96 14.44
C ARG A 300 -10.76 7.19 13.44
N ARG A 301 -10.44 7.60 12.22
CA ARG A 301 -11.46 7.86 11.19
C ARG A 301 -12.33 6.63 10.90
N VAL A 302 -11.83 5.42 11.13
CA VAL A 302 -12.62 4.19 11.00
C VAL A 302 -13.76 4.11 12.02
N LEU A 303 -13.64 4.81 13.16
CA LEU A 303 -14.67 4.87 14.21
C LEU A 303 -15.51 6.16 14.15
N SER A 304 -14.93 7.26 13.63
CA SER A 304 -15.53 8.59 13.71
C SER A 304 -16.19 9.08 12.43
N LYS A 305 -15.88 8.45 11.27
CA LYS A 305 -16.43 8.85 9.97
C LYS A 305 -17.47 7.85 9.48
N GLU A 306 -18.44 8.32 8.72
CA GLU A 306 -19.53 7.53 8.17
C GLU A 306 -19.03 6.32 7.35
N TYR A 307 -18.01 6.50 6.55
CA TYR A 307 -17.41 5.42 5.75
C TYR A 307 -16.68 4.36 6.56
N GLY A 308 -16.48 4.57 7.85
CA GLY A 308 -15.80 3.61 8.73
C GLY A 308 -16.51 2.26 8.78
N ALA A 309 -17.84 2.27 8.82
CA ALA A 309 -18.65 1.06 8.76
C ALA A 309 -18.37 0.24 7.48
N THR A 310 -18.33 0.89 6.32
CA THR A 310 -17.99 0.24 5.03
C THR A 310 -16.61 -0.40 5.08
N VAL A 311 -15.61 0.28 5.68
CA VAL A 311 -14.27 -0.31 5.85
C VAL A 311 -14.36 -1.56 6.72
N LEU A 312 -14.96 -1.49 7.91
CA LEU A 312 -15.03 -2.60 8.85
C LEU A 312 -15.82 -3.79 8.28
N HIS A 313 -16.96 -3.57 7.63
CA HIS A 313 -17.75 -4.62 7.00
C HIS A 313 -17.04 -5.29 5.80
N THR A 314 -16.08 -4.58 5.19
CA THR A 314 -15.26 -5.14 4.09
C THR A 314 -14.22 -6.12 4.62
N LEU A 315 -13.78 -6.00 5.88
CA LEU A 315 -12.76 -6.87 6.45
C LEU A 315 -13.25 -8.31 6.62
N PRO A 316 -12.34 -9.28 6.67
CA PRO A 316 -12.72 -10.65 7.04
C PRO A 316 -13.27 -10.64 8.47
N ARG A 317 -14.13 -11.60 8.78
CA ARG A 317 -14.59 -11.81 10.16
C ARG A 317 -13.38 -12.06 11.04
N CYS A 318 -13.28 -11.35 12.15
CA CYS A 318 -12.22 -11.49 13.15
C CYS A 318 -12.74 -10.94 14.48
N SER A 319 -12.08 -11.30 15.57
CA SER A 319 -12.36 -10.68 16.88
C SER A 319 -12.01 -9.19 16.80
N GLN A 320 -12.92 -8.32 17.25
CA GLN A 320 -12.71 -6.88 17.23
C GLN A 320 -12.75 -6.32 18.65
N ARG A 321 -11.77 -5.46 18.96
CA ARG A 321 -11.74 -4.71 20.22
C ARG A 321 -11.42 -3.25 19.98
N GLN A 322 -12.13 -2.40 20.72
CA GLN A 322 -11.86 -0.97 20.78
C GLN A 322 -11.36 -0.63 22.17
N GLY A 323 -10.39 0.28 22.26
CA GLY A 323 -9.86 0.70 23.56
C GLY A 323 -8.84 1.83 23.46
N ALA A 324 -8.36 2.27 24.61
CA ALA A 324 -7.31 3.27 24.68
C ALA A 324 -5.95 2.70 24.23
N VAL A 325 -5.09 3.56 23.68
CA VAL A 325 -3.71 3.20 23.28
C VAL A 325 -2.92 2.64 24.48
N SER A 326 -3.14 3.18 25.68
CA SER A 326 -2.44 2.75 26.90
C SER A 326 -2.70 1.28 27.27
N HIS A 327 -3.87 0.73 26.95
CA HIS A 327 -4.23 -0.67 27.23
C HIS A 327 -3.91 -1.61 26.04
N MET A 328 -3.57 -1.06 24.90
CA MET A 328 -3.32 -1.82 23.68
C MET A 328 -2.24 -2.92 23.85
N PRO A 329 -1.06 -2.63 24.43
CA PRO A 329 -0.01 -3.64 24.56
C PRO A 329 -0.44 -4.83 25.43
N GLU A 330 -1.11 -4.57 26.55
CA GLU A 330 -1.61 -5.61 27.47
C GLU A 330 -2.65 -6.50 26.79
N ILE A 331 -3.68 -5.89 26.18
CA ILE A 331 -4.76 -6.62 25.49
C ILE A 331 -4.20 -7.48 24.35
N ILE A 332 -3.22 -6.96 23.60
CA ILE A 332 -2.63 -7.72 22.50
C ILE A 332 -1.75 -8.85 23.01
N LEU A 333 -0.98 -8.64 24.09
CA LEU A 333 -0.15 -9.68 24.67
C LEU A 333 -1.03 -10.81 25.26
N ASP A 334 -2.08 -10.47 25.98
CA ASP A 334 -3.05 -11.43 26.52
C ASP A 334 -3.69 -12.25 25.40
N TRP A 335 -4.09 -11.57 24.30
CA TRP A 335 -4.63 -12.25 23.13
C TRP A 335 -3.65 -13.25 22.52
N LEU A 336 -2.40 -12.87 22.34
CA LEU A 336 -1.39 -13.69 21.68
C LEU A 336 -0.95 -14.89 22.55
N THR A 337 -1.00 -14.74 23.88
CA THR A 337 -0.57 -15.76 24.84
C THR A 337 -1.68 -16.70 25.32
N ALA A 338 -2.93 -16.32 25.11
CA ALA A 338 -4.06 -17.11 25.56
C ALA A 338 -4.14 -18.48 24.86
N THR A 339 -4.29 -19.53 25.65
CA THR A 339 -4.42 -20.93 25.23
C THR A 339 -5.89 -21.40 25.29
N GLY A 340 -6.77 -20.84 24.46
CA GLY A 340 -8.19 -21.24 24.47
C GLY A 340 -9.04 -20.36 23.52
N SER A 341 -10.29 -20.77 23.25
CA SER A 341 -11.28 -19.92 22.59
C SER A 341 -11.70 -18.80 23.55
N TRP A 342 -11.75 -17.56 23.04
CA TRP A 342 -12.40 -16.47 23.74
C TRP A 342 -13.89 -16.48 23.35
N ASP A 343 -14.76 -16.69 24.33
CA ASP A 343 -16.21 -16.53 24.18
C ASP A 343 -16.61 -15.05 24.04
#